data_488b9efbec082d2a94e41d2f0ec3da5c
#
_entry.id   488b9efbec082d2a94e41d2f0ec3da5c
#
_cell.length_a   1.000
_cell.length_b   1.000
_cell.length_c   1.000
_cell.angle_alpha   90.00
_cell.angle_beta   90.00
_cell.angle_gamma   90.00
#
_symmetry.space_group_name_H-M   'P 1'
#
loop_
_entity.id
_entity.type
_entity.pdbx_description
1 polymer ?
#
loop_
_entity_poly.entity_id
_entity_poly.type
_entity_poly.pdbx_seq_one_letter_code
_entity_poly.pdbx_strand_id
1 'polypeptide(L)'
;LEFRRVLFRSTDKEEIGSDGVTGMQSMYVFHFMQELCRTAGQDDIIAFRNSVCLSADVTAAYDPSWASAFEPMNGTYAGRGIALFKYTGSRGKSAANDASAELVGYVTRMMDADDVAWQIGELGRLDLGGGGTIAKYVANRGIPVIDIGVPVLSMHSPFEVIHKTDLYMAYRAFVLFNQAAE
;
A
#
# COMPACT_ATOMS: atom_id res chain seq x y z
N LEU A 1 -16.05 -3.94 -24.79
CA LEU A 1 -15.36 -4.85 -23.86
C LEU A 1 -14.44 -4.00 -22.98
N GLU A 2 -14.81 -3.78 -21.73
CA GLU A 2 -13.89 -3.19 -20.76
C GLU A 2 -12.73 -4.17 -20.54
N PHE A 3 -11.51 -3.70 -20.82
CA PHE A 3 -10.30 -4.45 -20.51
C PHE A 3 -10.01 -4.25 -19.03
N ARG A 4 -10.44 -5.21 -18.21
CA ARG A 4 -10.12 -5.27 -16.78
C ARG A 4 -9.12 -6.38 -16.55
N ARG A 5 -8.01 -6.08 -15.95
CA ARG A 5 -6.97 -7.04 -15.57
C ARG A 5 -6.46 -6.74 -14.18
N VAL A 6 -6.38 -7.77 -13.36
CA VAL A 6 -5.67 -7.71 -12.10
C VAL A 6 -4.22 -8.13 -12.33
N LEU A 7 -3.29 -7.34 -11.85
CA LEU A 7 -1.88 -7.62 -11.91
C LEU A 7 -1.30 -7.60 -10.50
N PHE A 8 -0.80 -8.75 -10.06
CA PHE A 8 0.01 -8.82 -8.84
C PHE A 8 1.49 -8.68 -9.19
N ARG A 9 2.18 -7.82 -8.49
CA ARG A 9 3.62 -7.61 -8.61
C ARG A 9 4.27 -7.67 -7.24
N SER A 10 5.14 -8.66 -7.01
CA SER A 10 6.11 -8.63 -5.92
C SER A 10 7.30 -7.77 -6.36
N THR A 11 7.67 -6.78 -5.57
CA THR A 11 8.81 -5.90 -5.83
C THR A 11 10.02 -6.35 -5.04
N ASP A 12 11.20 -6.10 -5.59
CA ASP A 12 12.50 -6.33 -4.97
C ASP A 12 13.12 -4.99 -4.57
N LYS A 13 14.07 -5.01 -3.66
CA LYS A 13 14.90 -3.86 -3.27
C LYS A 13 14.17 -2.67 -2.63
N GLU A 14 12.98 -2.87 -2.09
CA GLU A 14 12.25 -1.80 -1.41
C GLU A 14 13.10 -1.20 -0.28
N GLU A 15 13.64 -2.04 0.59
CA GLU A 15 14.44 -1.66 1.76
C GLU A 15 15.76 -0.95 1.45
N ILE A 16 16.23 -1.02 0.23
CA ILE A 16 17.45 -0.35 -0.22
C ILE A 16 17.18 0.77 -1.24
N GLY A 17 15.94 1.27 -1.28
CA GLY A 17 15.54 2.43 -2.08
C GLY A 17 14.90 2.11 -3.43
N SER A 18 14.55 0.86 -3.70
CA SER A 18 13.84 0.43 -4.93
C SER A 18 14.61 0.67 -6.23
N ASP A 19 15.93 0.81 -6.17
CA ASP A 19 16.79 0.99 -7.33
C ASP A 19 17.02 -0.30 -8.13
N GLY A 20 17.51 -0.16 -9.36
CA GLY A 20 17.85 -1.29 -10.25
C GLY A 20 16.66 -1.86 -11.00
N VAL A 21 16.94 -2.82 -11.89
CA VAL A 21 15.94 -3.32 -12.88
C VAL A 21 14.72 -3.97 -12.22
N THR A 22 14.89 -4.64 -11.10
CA THR A 22 13.81 -5.32 -10.37
C THR A 22 13.12 -4.46 -9.34
N GLY A 23 13.72 -3.32 -8.95
CA GLY A 23 13.13 -2.35 -8.04
C GLY A 23 12.03 -1.52 -8.70
N MET A 24 11.19 -0.89 -7.89
CA MET A 24 10.02 -0.16 -8.39
C MET A 24 10.35 1.19 -9.05
N GLN A 25 11.58 1.71 -8.91
CA GLN A 25 12.05 2.85 -9.68
C GLN A 25 12.22 2.54 -11.17
N SER A 26 12.42 1.25 -11.51
CA SER A 26 12.58 0.80 -12.88
C SER A 26 11.30 0.97 -13.70
N MET A 27 11.47 1.24 -15.00
CA MET A 27 10.36 1.21 -15.95
C MET A 27 9.90 -0.20 -16.35
N TYR A 28 10.58 -1.26 -15.87
CA TYR A 28 10.36 -2.63 -16.33
C TYR A 28 8.89 -3.08 -16.22
N VAL A 29 8.26 -2.86 -15.05
CA VAL A 29 6.85 -3.24 -14.86
C VAL A 29 5.91 -2.41 -15.75
N PHE A 30 6.21 -1.14 -15.95
CA PHE A 30 5.40 -0.26 -16.80
C PHE A 30 5.54 -0.63 -18.28
N HIS A 31 6.74 -0.96 -18.75
CA HIS A 31 6.93 -1.50 -20.10
C HIS A 31 6.16 -2.80 -20.31
N PHE A 32 6.18 -3.69 -19.31
CA PHE A 32 5.37 -4.92 -19.37
C PHE A 32 3.87 -4.63 -19.46
N MET A 33 3.36 -3.68 -18.65
CA MET A 33 1.96 -3.26 -18.73
C MET A 33 1.62 -2.65 -20.09
N GLN A 34 2.52 -1.86 -20.66
CA GLN A 34 2.37 -1.27 -22.01
C GLN A 34 2.32 -2.35 -23.09
N GLU A 35 3.13 -3.40 -22.98
CA GLU A 35 3.08 -4.54 -23.90
C GLU A 35 1.74 -5.31 -23.79
N LEU A 36 1.23 -5.50 -22.58
CA LEU A 36 -0.10 -6.08 -22.38
C LEU A 36 -1.20 -5.23 -23.02
N CYS A 37 -1.17 -3.91 -22.84
CA CYS A 37 -2.12 -2.99 -23.47
C CYS A 37 -2.05 -3.09 -25.00
N ARG A 38 -0.84 -3.03 -25.56
CA ARG A 38 -0.64 -3.17 -27.01
C ARG A 38 -1.18 -4.50 -27.55
N THR A 39 -0.90 -5.61 -26.85
CA THR A 39 -1.38 -6.95 -27.24
C THR A 39 -2.91 -7.02 -27.19
N ALA A 40 -3.52 -6.29 -26.26
CA ALA A 40 -4.98 -6.22 -26.11
C ALA A 40 -5.64 -5.16 -26.99
N GLY A 41 -4.88 -4.42 -27.80
CA GLY A 41 -5.41 -3.33 -28.62
C GLY A 41 -5.91 -2.12 -27.80
N GLN A 42 -5.33 -1.89 -26.62
CA GLN A 42 -5.71 -0.83 -25.69
C GLN A 42 -4.67 0.27 -25.65
N ASP A 43 -5.12 1.50 -25.38
CA ASP A 43 -4.25 2.64 -25.13
C ASP A 43 -3.69 2.56 -23.70
N ASP A 44 -2.38 2.58 -23.56
CA ASP A 44 -1.70 2.44 -22.27
C ASP A 44 -1.89 3.64 -21.36
N ILE A 45 -2.02 4.86 -21.89
CA ILE A 45 -2.29 6.07 -21.11
C ILE A 45 -3.69 5.98 -20.49
N ILE A 46 -4.68 5.54 -21.28
CA ILE A 46 -6.05 5.36 -20.81
C ILE A 46 -6.09 4.24 -19.77
N ALA A 47 -5.39 3.13 -20.01
CA ALA A 47 -5.30 2.02 -19.08
C ALA A 47 -4.69 2.45 -17.73
N PHE A 48 -3.60 3.20 -17.72
CA PHE A 48 -2.97 3.70 -16.49
C PHE A 48 -3.88 4.65 -15.71
N ARG A 49 -4.55 5.58 -16.41
CA ARG A 49 -5.50 6.52 -15.78
C ARG A 49 -6.71 5.83 -15.15
N ASN A 50 -7.13 4.70 -15.69
CA ASN A 50 -8.25 3.90 -15.20
C ASN A 50 -7.81 2.79 -14.24
N SER A 51 -6.52 2.67 -13.98
CA SER A 51 -5.98 1.71 -13.02
C SER A 51 -6.00 2.26 -11.61
N VAL A 52 -6.06 1.37 -10.63
CA VAL A 52 -5.90 1.67 -9.21
C VAL A 52 -4.91 0.66 -8.62
N CYS A 53 -4.07 1.09 -7.70
CA CYS A 53 -3.08 0.25 -7.06
C CYS A 53 -3.27 0.21 -5.54
N LEU A 54 -3.20 -0.99 -4.97
CA LEU A 54 -2.88 -1.18 -3.56
C LEU A 54 -1.37 -1.43 -3.43
N SER A 55 -0.69 -0.56 -2.73
CA SER A 55 0.70 -0.74 -2.32
C SER A 55 0.70 -1.51 -1.01
N ALA A 56 0.96 -2.82 -1.08
CA ALA A 56 0.78 -3.73 0.04
C ALA A 56 2.10 -4.08 0.70
N ASP A 57 2.15 -3.90 2.02
CA ASP A 57 3.33 -4.17 2.85
C ASP A 57 2.89 -4.52 4.28
N VAL A 58 3.83 -4.52 5.21
CA VAL A 58 3.59 -4.46 6.65
C VAL A 58 3.71 -3.01 7.14
N THR A 59 3.30 -2.74 8.37
CA THR A 59 3.47 -1.44 9.00
C THR A 59 3.79 -1.58 10.48
N ALA A 60 4.54 -0.63 11.05
CA ALA A 60 4.87 -0.68 12.46
C ALA A 60 3.63 -0.53 13.33
N ALA A 61 3.33 -1.56 14.13
CA ALA A 61 2.32 -1.48 15.19
C ALA A 61 2.85 -0.68 16.38
N TYR A 62 1.95 0.03 17.07
CA TYR A 62 2.29 0.72 18.30
C TYR A 62 2.90 -0.24 19.32
N ASP A 63 4.11 0.04 19.74
CA ASP A 63 4.84 -0.71 20.75
C ASP A 63 4.90 0.10 22.06
N PRO A 64 4.21 -0.34 23.12
CA PRO A 64 4.24 0.35 24.41
C PRO A 64 5.63 0.35 25.06
N SER A 65 6.52 -0.58 24.69
CA SER A 65 7.90 -0.61 25.18
C SER A 65 8.74 0.51 24.58
N TRP A 66 8.28 1.09 23.45
CA TRP A 66 8.96 2.19 22.76
C TRP A 66 7.98 3.28 22.33
N ALA A 67 7.10 3.66 23.25
CA ALA A 67 6.01 4.60 22.99
C ALA A 67 6.46 5.94 22.39
N SER A 68 7.70 6.39 22.68
CA SER A 68 8.23 7.65 22.13
C SER A 68 8.45 7.65 20.61
N ALA A 69 8.51 6.47 19.98
CA ALA A 69 8.66 6.34 18.54
C ALA A 69 7.33 6.49 17.78
N PHE A 70 6.21 6.55 18.50
CA PHE A 70 4.87 6.56 17.93
C PHE A 70 4.07 7.79 18.33
N GLU A 71 3.06 8.09 17.53
CA GLU A 71 1.99 9.01 17.87
C GLU A 71 0.75 8.18 18.22
N PRO A 72 0.33 8.11 19.50
CA PRO A 72 -0.75 7.20 19.92
C PRO A 72 -2.08 7.43 19.21
N MET A 73 -2.35 8.66 18.78
CA MET A 73 -3.59 9.00 18.08
C MET A 73 -3.61 8.53 16.62
N ASN A 74 -2.44 8.37 16.01
CA ASN A 74 -2.28 8.06 14.59
C ASN A 74 -1.55 6.73 14.36
N GLY A 75 -1.10 6.07 15.42
CA GLY A 75 -0.43 4.78 15.32
C GLY A 75 -1.39 3.64 15.01
N THR A 76 -0.90 2.62 14.32
CA THR A 76 -1.63 1.38 14.11
C THR A 76 -1.48 0.44 15.30
N TYR A 77 -2.47 -0.39 15.54
CA TYR A 77 -2.47 -1.34 16.65
C TYR A 77 -2.67 -2.76 16.15
N ALA A 78 -1.86 -3.69 16.62
CA ALA A 78 -2.06 -5.11 16.36
C ALA A 78 -3.41 -5.59 16.92
N GLY A 79 -4.11 -6.43 16.16
CA GLY A 79 -5.43 -6.95 16.53
C GLY A 79 -6.61 -6.06 16.16
N ARG A 80 -6.39 -4.95 15.43
CA ARG A 80 -7.45 -4.04 14.98
C ARG A 80 -7.72 -4.06 13.48
N GLY A 81 -7.22 -5.05 12.79
CA GLY A 81 -7.40 -5.20 11.35
C GLY A 81 -6.25 -4.61 10.54
N ILE A 82 -6.45 -4.61 9.22
CA ILE A 82 -5.45 -4.08 8.29
C ILE A 82 -5.36 -2.56 8.37
N ALA A 83 -4.16 -2.02 8.25
CA ALA A 83 -3.93 -0.58 8.28
C ALA A 83 -3.97 0.02 6.87
N LEU A 84 -4.62 1.17 6.74
CA LEU A 84 -4.64 2.01 5.55
C LEU A 84 -3.85 3.29 5.82
N PHE A 85 -3.03 3.68 4.87
CA PHE A 85 -2.27 4.91 4.94
C PHE A 85 -2.70 5.85 3.82
N LYS A 86 -3.45 6.87 4.18
CA LYS A 86 -3.74 7.96 3.25
C LYS A 86 -2.46 8.68 2.85
N TYR A 87 -1.55 8.84 3.79
CA TYR A 87 -0.28 9.54 3.61
C TYR A 87 0.88 8.66 4.09
N THR A 88 1.92 8.58 3.28
CA THR A 88 3.21 7.98 3.65
C THR A 88 4.32 8.98 3.34
N GLY A 89 5.37 8.96 4.12
CA GLY A 89 6.51 9.83 3.92
C GLY A 89 7.47 9.83 5.09
N SER A 90 8.76 9.95 4.81
CA SER A 90 9.78 10.05 5.84
C SER A 90 9.82 11.45 6.43
N ARG A 91 9.73 11.54 7.75
CA ARG A 91 9.69 12.80 8.51
C ARG A 91 8.62 13.76 8.00
N GLY A 92 7.49 13.21 7.56
CA GLY A 92 6.38 13.95 7.01
C GLY A 92 6.63 14.65 5.66
N LYS A 93 7.76 14.41 4.98
CA LYS A 93 8.15 15.23 3.81
C LYS A 93 8.79 14.49 2.65
N SER A 94 9.63 13.49 2.92
CA SER A 94 10.43 12.83 1.87
C SER A 94 9.79 11.53 1.42
N ALA A 95 9.97 11.20 0.13
CA ALA A 95 9.45 9.96 -0.46
C ALA A 95 7.94 9.77 -0.24
N ALA A 96 7.19 10.88 -0.20
CA ALA A 96 5.79 10.90 0.16
C ALA A 96 4.89 10.37 -0.97
N ASN A 97 3.79 9.75 -0.55
CA ASN A 97 2.59 9.51 -1.31
C ASN A 97 1.39 10.01 -0.50
N ASP A 98 0.38 10.53 -1.19
CA ASP A 98 -0.88 10.98 -0.60
C ASP A 98 -2.04 10.45 -1.43
N ALA A 99 -2.76 9.46 -0.92
CA ALA A 99 -3.94 8.92 -1.58
C ALA A 99 -5.09 9.93 -1.58
N SER A 100 -5.83 10.03 -2.69
CA SER A 100 -6.99 10.90 -2.76
C SER A 100 -8.08 10.48 -1.79
N ALA A 101 -8.90 11.43 -1.34
CA ALA A 101 -10.03 11.14 -0.45
C ALA A 101 -11.06 10.19 -1.12
N GLU A 102 -11.21 10.28 -2.43
CA GLU A 102 -12.07 9.42 -3.23
C GLU A 102 -11.59 7.97 -3.19
N LEU A 103 -10.28 7.74 -3.35
CA LEU A 103 -9.70 6.40 -3.28
C LEU A 103 -9.78 5.83 -1.87
N VAL A 104 -9.49 6.62 -0.83
CA VAL A 104 -9.67 6.20 0.56
C VAL A 104 -11.12 5.79 0.80
N GLY A 105 -12.08 6.65 0.40
CA GLY A 105 -13.50 6.36 0.55
C GLY A 105 -13.98 5.15 -0.27
N TYR A 106 -13.39 4.89 -1.42
CA TYR A 106 -13.69 3.69 -2.21
C TYR A 106 -13.24 2.42 -1.46
N VAL A 107 -11.98 2.39 -1.02
CA VAL A 107 -11.40 1.22 -0.35
C VAL A 107 -12.07 0.95 1.00
N THR A 108 -12.34 1.98 1.80
CA THR A 108 -13.00 1.80 3.12
C THR A 108 -14.44 1.31 2.97
N ARG A 109 -15.21 1.86 2.03
CA ARG A 109 -16.59 1.36 1.76
C ARG A 109 -16.60 -0.09 1.30
N MET A 110 -15.64 -0.48 0.47
CA MET A 110 -15.49 -1.88 0.03
C MET A 110 -15.23 -2.81 1.23
N MET A 111 -14.38 -2.40 2.15
CA MET A 111 -14.08 -3.18 3.35
C MET A 111 -15.27 -3.24 4.31
N ASP A 112 -15.94 -2.11 4.53
CA ASP A 112 -17.12 -2.03 5.41
C ASP A 112 -18.28 -2.90 4.91
N ALA A 113 -18.47 -2.98 3.59
CA ALA A 113 -19.54 -3.78 2.99
C ALA A 113 -19.39 -5.29 3.23
N ASP A 114 -18.19 -5.74 3.52
CA ASP A 114 -17.86 -7.15 3.75
C ASP A 114 -17.29 -7.43 5.15
N ASP A 115 -17.51 -6.54 6.11
CA ASP A 115 -17.06 -6.68 7.50
C ASP A 115 -15.56 -6.98 7.61
N VAL A 116 -14.74 -6.32 6.79
CA VAL A 116 -13.29 -6.36 6.93
C VAL A 116 -12.84 -5.30 7.93
N ALA A 117 -12.27 -5.72 9.04
CA ALA A 117 -11.73 -4.80 10.04
C ALA A 117 -10.51 -4.06 9.49
N TRP A 118 -10.53 -2.73 9.58
CA TRP A 118 -9.47 -1.86 9.13
C TRP A 118 -9.26 -0.68 10.07
N GLN A 119 -8.12 -0.03 9.96
CA GLN A 119 -7.77 1.16 10.73
C GLN A 119 -6.96 2.12 9.84
N ILE A 120 -7.05 3.42 10.13
CA ILE A 120 -6.15 4.41 9.53
C ILE A 120 -4.94 4.57 10.46
N GLY A 121 -3.76 4.72 9.88
CA GLY A 121 -2.56 4.95 10.66
C GLY A 121 -1.48 5.73 9.93
N GLU A 122 -0.50 6.13 10.71
CA GLU A 122 0.74 6.73 10.29
C GLU A 122 1.91 5.84 10.73
N LEU A 123 2.97 5.80 9.95
CA LEU A 123 4.16 5.04 10.26
C LEU A 123 5.07 5.82 11.21
N GLY A 124 5.01 5.48 12.50
CA GLY A 124 5.80 6.13 13.52
C GLY A 124 5.32 7.55 13.88
N ARG A 125 6.16 8.28 14.59
CA ARG A 125 5.84 9.65 15.04
C ARG A 125 6.02 10.64 13.90
N LEU A 126 5.00 11.46 13.65
CA LEU A 126 5.03 12.50 12.63
C LEU A 126 6.23 13.43 12.82
N ASP A 127 6.84 13.89 11.74
CA ASP A 127 8.06 14.72 11.67
C ASP A 127 9.35 14.09 12.21
N LEU A 128 9.29 13.02 12.98
CA LEU A 128 10.47 12.33 13.53
C LEU A 128 10.70 10.96 12.92
N GLY A 129 9.63 10.26 12.59
CA GLY A 129 9.62 8.92 12.03
C GLY A 129 9.08 8.89 10.61
N GLY A 130 8.39 7.83 10.30
CA GLY A 130 7.79 7.57 9.01
C GLY A 130 8.74 6.91 8.02
N GLY A 131 8.20 6.54 6.89
CA GLY A 131 8.91 5.94 5.77
C GLY A 131 8.19 6.20 4.47
N GLY A 132 8.95 6.24 3.37
CA GLY A 132 8.39 6.18 2.03
C GLY A 132 8.14 4.73 1.65
N THR A 133 7.24 4.53 0.70
CA THR A 133 6.90 3.23 0.15
C THR A 133 7.10 3.22 -1.36
N ILE A 134 6.86 2.08 -1.99
CA ILE A 134 6.88 1.98 -3.46
C ILE A 134 5.72 2.77 -4.10
N ALA A 135 4.69 3.13 -3.34
CA ALA A 135 3.50 3.81 -3.84
C ALA A 135 3.82 5.07 -4.65
N LYS A 136 4.80 5.87 -4.20
CA LYS A 136 5.19 7.09 -4.91
C LYS A 136 5.63 6.84 -6.35
N TYR A 137 6.27 5.71 -6.64
CA TYR A 137 6.75 5.38 -7.98
C TYR A 137 5.60 5.03 -8.92
N VAL A 138 4.55 4.42 -8.38
CA VAL A 138 3.30 4.14 -9.09
C VAL A 138 2.50 5.43 -9.28
N ALA A 139 2.36 6.24 -8.23
CA ALA A 139 1.67 7.53 -8.29
C ALA A 139 2.29 8.48 -9.32
N ASN A 140 3.62 8.50 -9.43
CA ASN A 140 4.35 9.30 -10.42
C ASN A 140 4.07 8.88 -11.87
N ARG A 141 3.40 7.75 -12.09
CA ARG A 141 2.93 7.31 -13.42
C ARG A 141 1.46 7.67 -13.70
N GLY A 142 0.85 8.42 -12.78
CA GLY A 142 -0.55 8.83 -12.90
C GLY A 142 -1.57 7.77 -12.50
N ILE A 143 -1.14 6.72 -11.79
CA ILE A 143 -2.01 5.66 -11.27
C ILE A 143 -2.36 6.00 -9.82
N PRO A 144 -3.65 6.17 -9.47
CA PRO A 144 -4.07 6.31 -8.09
C PRO A 144 -3.62 5.12 -7.24
N VAL A 145 -3.00 5.41 -6.10
CA VAL A 145 -2.45 4.37 -5.22
C VAL A 145 -2.69 4.71 -3.75
N ILE A 146 -2.99 3.69 -2.97
CA ILE A 146 -3.08 3.76 -1.52
C ILE A 146 -2.22 2.68 -0.89
N ASP A 147 -1.54 3.02 0.19
CA ASP A 147 -0.76 2.06 0.97
C ASP A 147 -1.65 1.31 1.96
N ILE A 148 -1.40 0.01 2.08
CA ILE A 148 -2.12 -0.88 2.98
C ILE A 148 -1.14 -1.86 3.61
N GLY A 149 -1.24 -2.09 4.92
CA GLY A 149 -0.26 -2.93 5.61
C GLY A 149 -0.80 -3.73 6.79
N VAL A 150 -0.18 -4.88 7.03
CA VAL A 150 -0.43 -5.66 8.25
C VAL A 150 0.38 -5.06 9.40
N PRO A 151 -0.25 -4.68 10.54
CA PRO A 151 0.49 -4.20 11.69
C PRO A 151 1.46 -5.24 12.23
N VAL A 152 2.75 -4.86 12.37
CA VAL A 152 3.82 -5.72 12.84
C VAL A 152 4.54 -5.09 14.02
N LEU A 153 4.80 -5.87 15.06
CA LEU A 153 5.68 -5.50 16.16
C LEU A 153 7.11 -5.93 15.86
N SER A 154 8.07 -5.17 16.32
CA SER A 154 9.51 -5.43 16.14
C SER A 154 9.93 -5.48 14.66
N MET A 155 9.39 -4.59 13.84
CA MET A 155 9.76 -4.46 12.42
C MET A 155 11.28 -4.38 12.27
N HIS A 156 11.83 -5.09 11.26
CA HIS A 156 13.27 -5.22 10.98
C HIS A 156 14.08 -5.96 12.05
N SER A 157 13.43 -6.60 13.02
CA SER A 157 14.13 -7.47 13.97
C SER A 157 14.23 -8.91 13.46
N PRO A 158 15.08 -9.75 14.08
CA PRO A 158 15.12 -11.19 13.76
C PRO A 158 13.79 -11.92 14.03
N PHE A 159 12.92 -11.35 14.87
CA PHE A 159 11.61 -11.90 15.22
C PHE A 159 10.56 -10.81 15.14
N GLU A 160 9.81 -10.80 14.07
CA GLU A 160 8.67 -9.93 13.86
C GLU A 160 7.38 -10.65 14.25
N VAL A 161 6.45 -9.92 14.84
CA VAL A 161 5.20 -10.50 15.34
C VAL A 161 4.01 -9.78 14.76
N ILE A 162 3.10 -10.53 14.14
CA ILE A 162 1.82 -10.03 13.62
C ILE A 162 0.66 -10.71 14.34
N HIS A 163 -0.48 -10.04 14.35
CA HIS A 163 -1.72 -10.65 14.83
C HIS A 163 -2.38 -11.44 13.69
N LYS A 164 -2.74 -12.71 13.94
CA LYS A 164 -3.32 -13.59 12.90
C LYS A 164 -4.61 -13.04 12.29
N THR A 165 -5.43 -12.34 13.10
CA THR A 165 -6.65 -11.71 12.60
C THR A 165 -6.34 -10.61 11.60
N ASP A 166 -5.31 -9.78 11.84
CA ASP A 166 -4.93 -8.71 10.94
C ASP A 166 -4.46 -9.27 9.59
N LEU A 167 -3.67 -10.36 9.62
CA LEU A 167 -3.29 -11.07 8.40
C LEU A 167 -4.51 -11.62 7.65
N TYR A 168 -5.49 -12.16 8.36
CA TYR A 168 -6.73 -12.64 7.74
C TYR A 168 -7.56 -11.49 7.16
N MET A 169 -7.62 -10.34 7.83
CA MET A 169 -8.29 -9.15 7.29
C MET A 169 -7.56 -8.61 6.05
N ALA A 170 -6.22 -8.66 6.02
CA ALA A 170 -5.45 -8.34 4.83
C ALA A 170 -5.81 -9.25 3.64
N TYR A 171 -5.86 -10.56 3.87
CA TYR A 171 -6.27 -11.52 2.85
C TYR A 171 -7.66 -11.19 2.30
N ARG A 172 -8.64 -10.92 3.17
CA ARG A 172 -10.00 -10.56 2.76
C ARG A 172 -10.01 -9.26 1.96
N ALA A 173 -9.29 -8.23 2.42
CA ALA A 173 -9.19 -6.96 1.72
C ALA A 173 -8.63 -7.13 0.30
N PHE A 174 -7.60 -7.95 0.13
CA PHE A 174 -7.03 -8.22 -1.20
C PHE A 174 -7.99 -9.00 -2.11
N VAL A 175 -8.72 -9.98 -1.57
CA VAL A 175 -9.75 -10.70 -2.34
C VAL A 175 -10.81 -9.73 -2.84
N LEU A 176 -11.35 -8.88 -1.97
CA LEU A 176 -12.36 -7.90 -2.33
C LEU A 176 -11.88 -6.89 -3.36
N PHE A 177 -10.67 -6.37 -3.19
CA PHE A 177 -10.10 -5.43 -4.15
C PHE A 177 -9.94 -6.06 -5.54
N ASN A 178 -9.48 -7.31 -5.61
CA ASN A 178 -9.35 -8.02 -6.87
C ASN A 178 -10.72 -8.30 -7.52
N GLN A 179 -11.73 -8.67 -6.74
CA GLN A 179 -13.09 -8.89 -7.24
C GLN A 179 -13.75 -7.58 -7.72
N ALA A 180 -13.49 -6.47 -7.05
CA ALA A 180 -14.02 -5.17 -7.45
C ALA A 180 -13.40 -4.65 -8.76
N ALA A 181 -12.28 -5.21 -9.18
CA ALA A 181 -11.63 -4.93 -10.48
C ALA A 181 -12.21 -5.77 -11.64
N GLU A 182 -13.04 -6.77 -11.35
CA GLU A 182 -13.76 -7.58 -12.35
C GLU A 182 -15.08 -6.92 -12.75
#